data_ce8f21fbfe321766eb806385f3033a51
#
_entry.id   ce8f21fbfe321766eb806385f3033a51
#
_cell.length_a   1.000
_cell.length_b   1.000
_cell.length_c   1.000
_cell.angle_alpha   90.00
_cell.angle_beta   90.00
_cell.angle_gamma   90.00
#
_symmetry.space_group_name_H-M   'P 1'
#
loop_
_entity.id
_entity.type
_entity.pdbx_description
1 polymer ?
#
loop_
_entity_poly.entity_id
_entity_poly.type
_entity_poly.pdbx_seq_one_letter_code
_entity_poly.pdbx_strand_id
1 'polypeptide(L)'
;MTHSADNKKHETTPDKNRARLALLILASMMTMMGASAVAPSLPGISAAFSGYPESMVTMIVTLPSLAIVLTGWCIGLICDRVGKTRLLMVSLALFALFGSSGAYLSSLEMILLGRAFLGVAIAGIMTTTTALISTYYTGRERARAIGYQSAGMGLGALVLEVSGGYLASIDWRATFVIYLIALLFIPGIFLTMKEPEQRTKDSGETGAHFENEPAHIPVGQIGLILTGLFGVMLMFYMVPTKLPYLLQDAGITSTLLYGVLLGVPGFVQVFSALSSGRLNTIFSKGALVSSGFFFMAAGSLVIAGVSELTFLVGGLVLTGIGMGLVITMLIGWLSEVTPPHRYGIVFGLYSVFFFMGQFVSGFVAQPLIDMSGSYHTVFVFNGIVGIVLAMAFVCCGVWENMQKRTGRHHTDS
;
A
#
# COMPACT_ATOMS: atom_id res chain seq x y z
N MET A 1 -29.32 30.82 40.45
CA MET A 1 -28.14 30.02 40.85
C MET A 1 -27.68 29.26 39.63
N THR A 2 -26.59 29.70 39.08
CA THR A 2 -26.02 29.35 37.78
C THR A 2 -25.26 28.02 37.88
N HIS A 3 -25.73 26.99 37.17
CA HIS A 3 -24.92 25.79 36.89
C HIS A 3 -23.98 26.08 35.71
N SER A 4 -22.77 26.51 36.01
CA SER A 4 -21.62 26.52 35.10
C SER A 4 -21.15 25.08 34.97
N ALA A 5 -21.57 24.36 33.95
CA ALA A 5 -21.03 23.08 33.58
C ALA A 5 -19.61 23.31 33.05
N ASP A 6 -18.67 22.84 33.82
CA ASP A 6 -17.21 22.87 33.64
C ASP A 6 -16.82 22.10 32.36
N ASN A 7 -16.80 22.81 31.23
CA ASN A 7 -16.38 22.28 29.93
C ASN A 7 -14.85 22.28 29.87
N LYS A 8 -14.20 21.41 30.67
CA LYS A 8 -12.77 21.14 30.56
C LYS A 8 -12.50 20.43 29.23
N LYS A 9 -12.49 21.19 28.12
CA LYS A 9 -11.72 20.81 26.96
C LYS A 9 -10.29 20.57 27.41
N HIS A 10 -9.83 19.33 27.32
CA HIS A 10 -8.42 18.96 27.51
C HIS A 10 -7.59 19.77 26.51
N GLU A 11 -7.11 20.95 26.92
CA GLU A 11 -6.10 21.72 26.20
C GLU A 11 -4.81 20.89 26.19
N THR A 12 -4.68 20.05 25.16
CA THR A 12 -3.37 19.46 24.86
C THR A 12 -2.51 20.56 24.28
N THR A 13 -1.36 20.81 24.91
CA THR A 13 -0.39 21.81 24.44
C THR A 13 -0.08 21.57 22.95
N PRO A 14 0.07 22.60 22.11
CA PRO A 14 0.34 22.48 20.66
C PRO A 14 1.49 21.54 20.34
N ASP A 15 2.50 21.46 21.19
CA ASP A 15 3.66 20.59 21.04
C ASP A 15 3.31 19.11 21.20
N LYS A 16 2.40 18.75 22.10
CA LYS A 16 1.94 17.36 22.26
C LYS A 16 1.13 16.89 21.02
N ASN A 17 0.35 17.76 20.40
CA ASN A 17 -0.40 17.43 19.21
C ASN A 17 0.52 17.20 17.99
N ARG A 18 1.58 18.00 17.85
CA ARG A 18 2.61 17.81 16.82
C ARG A 18 3.38 16.51 17.03
N ALA A 19 3.79 16.22 18.27
CA ALA A 19 4.48 14.97 18.59
C ALA A 19 3.62 13.73 18.32
N ARG A 20 2.32 13.75 18.65
CA ARG A 20 1.37 12.68 18.32
C ARG A 20 1.27 12.45 16.81
N LEU A 21 1.07 13.52 16.05
CA LEU A 21 0.97 13.42 14.58
C LEU A 21 2.24 12.83 14.00
N ALA A 22 3.41 13.32 14.41
CA ALA A 22 4.69 12.80 13.94
C ALA A 22 4.85 11.31 14.25
N LEU A 23 4.53 10.86 15.46
CA LEU A 23 4.59 9.44 15.84
C LEU A 23 3.61 8.58 15.03
N LEU A 24 2.39 9.06 14.74
CA LEU A 24 1.43 8.33 13.91
C LEU A 24 1.90 8.23 12.45
N ILE A 25 2.52 9.29 11.92
CA ILE A 25 3.11 9.27 10.59
C ILE A 25 4.28 8.27 10.55
N LEU A 26 5.21 8.34 11.51
CA LEU A 26 6.35 7.44 11.59
C LEU A 26 5.91 5.97 11.77
N ALA A 27 4.92 5.71 12.61
CA ALA A 27 4.34 4.36 12.72
C ALA A 27 3.70 3.90 11.41
N SER A 28 3.02 4.79 10.67
CA SER A 28 2.45 4.44 9.36
C SER A 28 3.52 4.16 8.31
N MET A 29 4.68 4.84 8.36
CA MET A 29 5.82 4.54 7.48
C MET A 29 6.29 3.09 7.63
N MET A 30 6.21 2.52 8.84
CA MET A 30 6.61 1.13 9.10
C MET A 30 5.79 0.13 8.27
N THR A 31 4.56 0.45 7.91
CA THR A 31 3.73 -0.45 7.09
C THR A 31 4.31 -0.69 5.69
N MET A 32 5.08 0.25 5.16
CA MET A 32 5.77 0.09 3.86
C MET A 32 7.01 -0.78 3.98
N MET A 33 7.61 -0.92 5.17
CA MET A 33 8.81 -1.74 5.37
C MET A 33 8.57 -3.22 5.09
N GLY A 34 7.35 -3.71 5.24
CA GLY A 34 7.05 -5.15 5.15
C GLY A 34 7.61 -5.82 3.89
N ALA A 35 7.63 -5.10 2.78
CA ALA A 35 8.16 -5.56 1.51
C ALA A 35 9.44 -4.83 1.10
N SER A 36 9.48 -3.51 1.25
CA SER A 36 10.48 -2.64 0.63
C SER A 36 11.90 -2.85 1.17
N ALA A 37 12.06 -2.99 2.49
CA ALA A 37 13.37 -3.03 3.11
C ALA A 37 14.18 -4.29 2.72
N VAL A 38 13.53 -5.42 2.47
CA VAL A 38 14.20 -6.72 2.20
C VAL A 38 14.34 -7.01 0.70
N ALA A 39 13.58 -6.36 -0.16
CA ALA A 39 13.61 -6.60 -1.60
C ALA A 39 15.03 -6.53 -2.22
N PRO A 40 15.88 -5.55 -1.87
CA PRO A 40 17.25 -5.49 -2.41
C PRO A 40 18.14 -6.69 -2.02
N SER A 41 17.82 -7.39 -0.93
CA SER A 41 18.61 -8.54 -0.45
C SER A 41 18.14 -9.89 -1.00
N LEU A 42 17.06 -9.96 -1.79
CA LEU A 42 16.49 -11.20 -2.31
C LEU A 42 17.51 -12.09 -3.00
N PRO A 43 18.40 -11.59 -3.90
CA PRO A 43 19.41 -12.45 -4.52
C PRO A 43 20.39 -13.07 -3.51
N GLY A 44 20.80 -12.30 -2.50
CA GLY A 44 21.66 -12.79 -1.43
C GLY A 44 20.98 -13.84 -0.56
N ILE A 45 19.68 -13.68 -0.29
CA ILE A 45 18.88 -14.68 0.43
C ILE A 45 18.72 -15.94 -0.41
N SER A 46 18.47 -15.85 -1.72
CA SER A 46 18.40 -17.00 -2.62
C SER A 46 19.70 -17.78 -2.67
N ALA A 47 20.84 -17.09 -2.68
CA ALA A 47 22.14 -17.73 -2.61
C ALA A 47 22.37 -18.47 -1.28
N ALA A 48 21.90 -17.88 -0.15
CA ALA A 48 22.01 -18.50 1.17
C ALA A 48 21.09 -19.73 1.34
N PHE A 49 19.95 -19.75 0.63
CA PHE A 49 18.95 -20.82 0.66
C PHE A 49 18.83 -21.52 -0.71
N SER A 50 19.94 -21.85 -1.33
CA SER A 50 20.01 -22.44 -2.68
C SER A 50 19.28 -23.79 -2.85
N GLY A 51 18.89 -24.45 -1.76
CA GLY A 51 18.05 -25.65 -1.78
C GLY A 51 16.55 -25.40 -1.97
N TYR A 52 16.12 -24.15 -1.96
CA TYR A 52 14.70 -23.75 -2.12
C TYR A 52 14.47 -23.07 -3.45
N PRO A 53 13.28 -23.20 -4.05
CA PRO A 53 12.92 -22.47 -5.26
C PRO A 53 12.85 -20.97 -4.98
N GLU A 54 13.23 -20.15 -5.96
CA GLU A 54 13.23 -18.68 -5.86
C GLU A 54 11.85 -18.11 -5.49
N SER A 55 10.77 -18.74 -5.98
CA SER A 55 9.40 -18.38 -5.61
C SER A 55 9.18 -18.39 -4.10
N MET A 56 9.77 -19.37 -3.40
CA MET A 56 9.66 -19.47 -1.95
C MET A 56 10.44 -18.36 -1.24
N VAL A 57 11.62 -17.99 -1.76
CA VAL A 57 12.37 -16.82 -1.25
C VAL A 57 11.61 -15.51 -1.50
N THR A 58 11.00 -15.36 -2.66
CA THR A 58 10.18 -14.18 -3.00
C THR A 58 8.97 -14.02 -2.06
N MET A 59 8.45 -15.09 -1.46
CA MET A 59 7.38 -15.02 -0.45
C MET A 59 7.79 -14.22 0.80
N ILE A 60 9.09 -14.05 1.08
CA ILE A 60 9.56 -13.16 2.15
C ILE A 60 8.98 -11.74 2.00
N VAL A 61 8.80 -11.27 0.77
CA VAL A 61 8.27 -9.95 0.43
C VAL A 61 6.74 -9.97 0.31
N THR A 62 6.15 -11.04 -0.23
CA THR A 62 4.73 -11.06 -0.61
C THR A 62 3.82 -11.72 0.42
N LEU A 63 4.31 -12.63 1.27
CA LEU A 63 3.52 -13.33 2.28
C LEU A 63 2.87 -12.42 3.34
N PRO A 64 3.51 -11.33 3.79
CA PRO A 64 2.83 -10.40 4.71
C PRO A 64 1.51 -9.87 4.19
N SER A 65 1.38 -9.65 2.88
CA SER A 65 0.13 -9.14 2.29
C SER A 65 -1.01 -10.16 2.36
N LEU A 66 -0.73 -11.45 2.20
CA LEU A 66 -1.74 -12.49 2.44
C LEU A 66 -2.23 -12.47 3.89
N ALA A 67 -1.32 -12.34 4.84
CA ALA A 67 -1.69 -12.26 6.26
C ALA A 67 -2.53 -11.01 6.56
N ILE A 68 -2.24 -9.87 5.93
CA ILE A 68 -3.07 -8.65 6.03
C ILE A 68 -4.50 -8.93 5.54
N VAL A 69 -4.65 -9.61 4.39
CA VAL A 69 -5.97 -9.96 3.83
C VAL A 69 -6.75 -10.84 4.80
N LEU A 70 -6.11 -11.87 5.35
CA LEU A 70 -6.77 -12.86 6.21
C LEU A 70 -7.14 -12.31 7.59
N THR A 71 -6.36 -11.35 8.11
CA THR A 71 -6.49 -10.91 9.51
C THR A 71 -7.01 -9.48 9.68
N GLY A 72 -7.02 -8.68 8.62
CA GLY A 72 -7.37 -7.25 8.70
C GLY A 72 -8.75 -6.99 9.32
N TRP A 73 -9.76 -7.81 9.00
CA TRP A 73 -11.10 -7.69 9.59
C TRP A 73 -11.13 -8.05 11.08
N CYS A 74 -10.37 -9.09 11.49
CA CYS A 74 -10.26 -9.48 12.90
C CYS A 74 -9.60 -8.39 13.73
N ILE A 75 -8.56 -7.76 13.17
CA ILE A 75 -7.82 -6.67 13.82
C ILE A 75 -8.74 -5.46 14.08
N GLY A 76 -9.66 -5.15 13.17
CA GLY A 76 -10.67 -4.12 13.39
C GLY A 76 -11.52 -4.40 14.64
N LEU A 77 -12.01 -5.63 14.79
CA LEU A 77 -12.79 -6.05 15.97
C LEU A 77 -11.97 -6.02 17.27
N ILE A 78 -10.71 -6.43 17.20
CA ILE A 78 -9.79 -6.38 18.34
C ILE A 78 -9.50 -4.93 18.75
N CYS A 79 -9.34 -4.03 17.78
CA CYS A 79 -9.11 -2.61 18.00
C CYS A 79 -10.20 -1.96 18.85
N ASP A 80 -11.45 -2.32 18.60
CA ASP A 80 -12.60 -1.80 19.35
C ASP A 80 -12.66 -2.33 20.80
N ARG A 81 -12.09 -3.52 21.08
CA ARG A 81 -12.14 -4.16 22.40
C ARG A 81 -10.94 -3.82 23.28
N VAL A 82 -9.75 -3.87 22.70
CA VAL A 82 -8.47 -3.74 23.46
C VAL A 82 -8.08 -2.27 23.64
N GLY A 83 -8.53 -1.41 22.73
CA GLY A 83 -8.13 0.00 22.66
C GLY A 83 -7.09 0.26 21.58
N LYS A 84 -7.19 1.43 20.96
CA LYS A 84 -6.42 1.80 19.77
C LYS A 84 -4.94 1.99 20.06
N THR A 85 -4.62 2.68 21.17
CA THR A 85 -3.23 2.99 21.55
C THR A 85 -2.50 1.73 22.02
N ARG A 86 -3.17 0.89 22.82
CA ARG A 86 -2.61 -0.39 23.28
C ARG A 86 -2.33 -1.33 22.11
N LEU A 87 -3.30 -1.48 21.20
CA LEU A 87 -3.13 -2.33 20.04
C LEU A 87 -2.01 -1.82 19.12
N LEU A 88 -1.83 -0.51 18.97
CA LEU A 88 -0.72 0.07 18.21
C LEU A 88 0.63 -0.32 18.81
N MET A 89 0.80 -0.19 20.12
CA MET A 89 2.06 -0.56 20.80
C MET A 89 2.36 -2.05 20.67
N VAL A 90 1.35 -2.92 20.88
CA VAL A 90 1.51 -4.37 20.69
C VAL A 90 1.87 -4.69 19.24
N SER A 91 1.20 -4.06 18.27
CA SER A 91 1.50 -4.26 16.85
C SER A 91 2.91 -3.83 16.48
N LEU A 92 3.43 -2.71 17.02
CA LEU A 92 4.81 -2.28 16.81
C LEU A 92 5.83 -3.23 17.45
N ALA A 93 5.54 -3.78 18.63
CA ALA A 93 6.39 -4.78 19.26
C ALA A 93 6.43 -6.09 18.45
N LEU A 94 5.27 -6.59 17.99
CA LEU A 94 5.18 -7.76 17.12
C LEU A 94 5.86 -7.50 15.76
N PHE A 95 5.71 -6.29 15.20
CA PHE A 95 6.38 -5.88 13.98
C PHE A 95 7.91 -5.95 14.13
N ALA A 96 8.47 -5.44 15.22
CA ALA A 96 9.90 -5.52 15.50
C ALA A 96 10.36 -6.98 15.66
N LEU A 97 9.64 -7.76 16.46
CA LEU A 97 9.98 -9.15 16.76
C LEU A 97 9.97 -10.03 15.50
N PHE A 98 8.85 -10.03 14.77
CA PHE A 98 8.68 -10.88 13.59
C PHE A 98 9.34 -10.30 12.34
N GLY A 99 9.43 -8.98 12.23
CA GLY A 99 10.16 -8.32 11.15
C GLY A 99 11.66 -8.66 11.19
N SER A 100 12.26 -8.66 12.37
CA SER A 100 13.69 -9.00 12.54
C SER A 100 14.00 -10.51 12.49
N SER A 101 13.00 -11.36 12.32
CA SER A 101 13.15 -12.83 12.35
C SER A 101 14.24 -13.38 11.43
N GLY A 102 14.44 -12.80 10.24
CA GLY A 102 15.50 -13.22 9.32
C GLY A 102 16.93 -12.91 9.80
N ALA A 103 17.10 -12.05 10.81
CA ALA A 103 18.42 -11.77 11.38
C ALA A 103 18.95 -12.92 12.25
N TYR A 104 18.07 -13.69 12.90
CA TYR A 104 18.45 -14.72 13.86
C TYR A 104 17.97 -16.13 13.54
N LEU A 105 17.00 -16.29 12.62
CA LEU A 105 16.53 -17.62 12.20
C LEU A 105 17.39 -18.18 11.08
N SER A 106 17.55 -19.51 11.09
CA SER A 106 18.41 -20.23 10.14
C SER A 106 17.62 -21.00 9.07
N SER A 107 16.32 -21.23 9.24
CA SER A 107 15.48 -21.92 8.26
C SER A 107 14.57 -20.95 7.53
N LEU A 108 14.39 -21.14 6.22
CA LEU A 108 13.52 -20.30 5.39
C LEU A 108 12.05 -20.37 5.84
N GLU A 109 11.59 -21.56 6.23
CA GLU A 109 10.21 -21.78 6.68
C GLU A 109 9.90 -20.97 7.94
N MET A 110 10.83 -20.93 8.89
CA MET A 110 10.66 -20.15 10.11
C MET A 110 10.70 -18.64 9.83
N ILE A 111 11.53 -18.21 8.88
CA ILE A 111 11.53 -16.81 8.40
C ILE A 111 10.17 -16.49 7.76
N LEU A 112 9.64 -17.36 6.91
CA LEU A 112 8.33 -17.17 6.28
C LEU A 112 7.20 -17.13 7.31
N LEU A 113 7.25 -17.99 8.34
CA LEU A 113 6.30 -17.91 9.44
C LEU A 113 6.38 -16.54 10.15
N GLY A 114 7.59 -16.05 10.41
CA GLY A 114 7.81 -14.69 10.92
C GLY A 114 7.20 -13.63 10.00
N ARG A 115 7.31 -13.79 8.67
CA ARG A 115 6.70 -12.89 7.69
C ARG A 115 5.17 -12.88 7.72
N ALA A 116 4.55 -14.05 7.95
CA ALA A 116 3.10 -14.12 8.14
C ALA A 116 2.66 -13.33 9.37
N PHE A 117 3.31 -13.51 10.52
CA PHE A 117 3.03 -12.73 11.73
C PHE A 117 3.36 -11.23 11.58
N LEU A 118 4.39 -10.89 10.81
CA LEU A 118 4.68 -9.51 10.46
C LEU A 118 3.49 -8.87 9.72
N GLY A 119 2.83 -9.59 8.81
CA GLY A 119 1.64 -9.11 8.11
C GLY A 119 0.48 -8.81 9.07
N VAL A 120 0.27 -9.65 10.10
CA VAL A 120 -0.71 -9.39 11.17
C VAL A 120 -0.37 -8.10 11.91
N ALA A 121 0.90 -7.90 12.25
CA ALA A 121 1.37 -6.69 12.91
C ALA A 121 1.17 -5.44 12.04
N ILE A 122 1.46 -5.53 10.73
CA ILE A 122 1.21 -4.44 9.76
C ILE A 122 -0.27 -4.08 9.71
N ALA A 123 -1.17 -5.08 9.64
CA ALA A 123 -2.61 -4.84 9.68
C ALA A 123 -3.02 -4.08 10.96
N GLY A 124 -2.44 -4.44 12.11
CA GLY A 124 -2.65 -3.74 13.37
C GLY A 124 -2.19 -2.28 13.33
N ILE A 125 -1.00 -2.00 12.82
CA ILE A 125 -0.47 -0.64 12.69
C ILE A 125 -1.35 0.19 11.76
N MET A 126 -1.70 -0.33 10.57
CA MET A 126 -2.55 0.37 9.60
C MET A 126 -3.91 0.75 10.18
N THR A 127 -4.58 -0.21 10.81
CA THR A 127 -5.90 0.00 11.40
C THR A 127 -5.85 1.01 12.53
N THR A 128 -4.90 0.87 13.45
CA THR A 128 -4.84 1.71 14.65
C THR A 128 -4.36 3.13 14.35
N THR A 129 -3.37 3.32 13.47
CA THR A 129 -2.90 4.67 13.09
C THR A 129 -3.99 5.47 12.41
N THR A 130 -4.73 4.88 11.47
CA THR A 130 -5.85 5.52 10.80
C THR A 130 -7.00 5.83 11.76
N ALA A 131 -7.31 4.89 12.68
CA ALA A 131 -8.34 5.08 13.70
C ALA A 131 -7.98 6.18 14.70
N LEU A 132 -6.71 6.26 15.13
CA LEU A 132 -6.22 7.30 16.04
C LEU A 132 -6.22 8.68 15.37
N ILE A 133 -5.77 8.78 14.12
CA ILE A 133 -5.87 10.04 13.36
C ILE A 133 -7.33 10.49 13.28
N SER A 134 -8.25 9.57 13.00
CA SER A 134 -9.68 9.86 12.91
C SER A 134 -10.31 10.26 14.23
N THR A 135 -9.72 9.85 15.35
CA THR A 135 -10.20 10.16 16.70
C THR A 135 -9.63 11.49 17.22
N TYR A 136 -8.35 11.76 16.97
CA TYR A 136 -7.69 12.96 17.47
C TYR A 136 -7.92 14.20 16.61
N TYR A 137 -8.21 14.03 15.32
CA TYR A 137 -8.36 15.11 14.35
C TYR A 137 -9.75 15.09 13.71
N THR A 138 -10.34 16.27 13.47
CA THR A 138 -11.65 16.41 12.86
C THR A 138 -11.61 17.37 11.67
N GLY A 139 -12.60 17.28 10.77
CA GLY A 139 -12.75 18.21 9.66
C GLY A 139 -11.49 18.37 8.81
N ARG A 140 -11.07 19.62 8.60
CA ARG A 140 -9.93 19.97 7.75
C ARG A 140 -8.58 19.50 8.32
N GLU A 141 -8.45 19.43 9.65
CA GLU A 141 -7.22 18.92 10.29
C GLU A 141 -7.05 17.42 10.06
N ARG A 142 -8.14 16.64 10.11
CA ARG A 142 -8.12 15.21 9.78
C ARG A 142 -7.67 14.98 8.35
N ALA A 143 -8.20 15.74 7.39
CA ALA A 143 -7.80 15.62 5.99
C ALA A 143 -6.31 15.92 5.80
N ARG A 144 -5.77 16.94 6.48
CA ARG A 144 -4.33 17.25 6.48
C ARG A 144 -3.50 16.14 7.12
N ALA A 145 -3.93 15.59 8.26
CA ALA A 145 -3.21 14.52 8.95
C ALA A 145 -3.12 13.25 8.08
N ILE A 146 -4.21 12.87 7.40
CA ILE A 146 -4.23 11.76 6.43
C ILE A 146 -3.30 12.06 5.24
N GLY A 147 -3.28 13.29 4.75
CA GLY A 147 -2.35 13.71 3.70
C GLY A 147 -0.88 13.56 4.12
N TYR A 148 -0.54 14.01 5.33
CA TYR A 148 0.81 13.82 5.89
C TYR A 148 1.15 12.35 6.10
N GLN A 149 0.19 11.53 6.54
CA GLN A 149 0.36 10.08 6.68
C GLN A 149 0.71 9.45 5.32
N SER A 150 -0.05 9.76 4.28
CA SER A 150 0.18 9.22 2.93
C SER A 150 1.53 9.67 2.35
N ALA A 151 1.88 10.94 2.52
CA ALA A 151 3.19 11.47 2.09
C ALA A 151 4.33 10.80 2.87
N GLY A 152 4.16 10.62 4.19
CA GLY A 152 5.11 9.92 5.04
C GLY A 152 5.34 8.48 4.59
N MET A 153 4.28 7.75 4.26
CA MET A 153 4.39 6.37 3.75
C MET A 153 5.21 6.31 2.45
N GLY A 154 4.98 7.23 1.50
CA GLY A 154 5.72 7.29 0.24
C GLY A 154 7.21 7.61 0.43
N LEU A 155 7.52 8.62 1.25
CA LEU A 155 8.91 8.94 1.60
C LEU A 155 9.57 7.82 2.41
N GLY A 156 8.79 7.19 3.28
CA GLY A 156 9.23 6.05 4.07
C GLY A 156 9.67 4.88 3.19
N ALA A 157 8.92 4.55 2.16
CA ALA A 157 9.27 3.49 1.22
C ALA A 157 10.66 3.74 0.60
N LEU A 158 10.91 4.95 0.07
CA LEU A 158 12.22 5.32 -0.50
C LEU A 158 13.35 5.18 0.51
N VAL A 159 13.20 5.77 1.71
CA VAL A 159 14.24 5.73 2.75
C VAL A 159 14.54 4.29 3.16
N LEU A 160 13.50 3.46 3.28
CA LEU A 160 13.63 2.09 3.72
C LEU A 160 14.21 1.17 2.64
N GLU A 161 13.92 1.40 1.38
CA GLU A 161 14.51 0.68 0.25
C GLU A 161 16.01 0.98 0.11
N VAL A 162 16.39 2.26 0.19
CA VAL A 162 17.81 2.66 0.15
C VAL A 162 18.56 2.12 1.37
N SER A 163 17.97 2.23 2.58
CA SER A 163 18.57 1.71 3.80
C SER A 163 18.70 0.18 3.77
N GLY A 164 17.67 -0.52 3.25
CA GLY A 164 17.69 -1.95 3.03
C GLY A 164 18.78 -2.37 2.07
N GLY A 165 18.93 -1.66 0.95
CA GLY A 165 20.02 -1.88 -0.02
C GLY A 165 21.42 -1.67 0.56
N TYR A 166 21.59 -0.64 1.41
CA TYR A 166 22.85 -0.41 2.14
C TYR A 166 23.14 -1.55 3.13
N LEU A 167 22.17 -1.93 3.96
CA LEU A 167 22.34 -3.04 4.91
C LEU A 167 22.61 -4.38 4.21
N ALA A 168 21.94 -4.62 3.07
CA ALA A 168 22.18 -5.80 2.23
C ALA A 168 23.60 -5.86 1.67
N SER A 169 24.29 -4.73 1.49
CA SER A 169 25.68 -4.69 1.05
C SER A 169 26.66 -5.19 2.12
N ILE A 170 26.26 -5.18 3.38
CA ILE A 170 27.04 -5.70 4.51
C ILE A 170 26.76 -7.19 4.68
N ASP A 171 25.49 -7.53 4.86
CA ASP A 171 24.98 -8.90 4.96
C ASP A 171 23.47 -8.88 4.68
N TRP A 172 22.95 -9.90 3.98
CA TRP A 172 21.50 -9.98 3.74
C TRP A 172 20.67 -10.04 5.04
N ARG A 173 21.21 -10.60 6.11
CA ARG A 173 20.59 -10.66 7.44
C ARG A 173 20.48 -9.27 8.10
N ALA A 174 21.41 -8.37 7.81
CA ALA A 174 21.41 -7.02 8.37
C ALA A 174 20.18 -6.23 7.96
N THR A 175 19.58 -6.50 6.78
CA THR A 175 18.35 -5.86 6.35
C THR A 175 17.17 -6.09 7.30
N PHE A 176 17.16 -7.22 8.00
CA PHE A 176 16.10 -7.54 8.96
C PHE A 176 16.24 -6.79 10.28
N VAL A 177 17.42 -6.29 10.61
CA VAL A 177 17.65 -5.50 11.83
C VAL A 177 16.91 -4.17 11.80
N ILE A 178 16.67 -3.62 10.61
CA ILE A 178 15.97 -2.33 10.43
C ILE A 178 14.55 -2.32 11.06
N TYR A 179 13.90 -3.49 11.16
CA TYR A 179 12.56 -3.60 11.76
C TYR A 179 12.55 -3.27 13.25
N LEU A 180 13.69 -3.37 13.94
CA LEU A 180 13.82 -3.02 15.37
C LEU A 180 13.61 -1.52 15.63
N ILE A 181 13.72 -0.67 14.59
CA ILE A 181 13.45 0.77 14.72
C ILE A 181 12.03 1.06 15.25
N ALA A 182 11.07 0.15 15.01
CA ALA A 182 9.71 0.27 15.50
C ALA A 182 9.63 0.34 17.03
N LEU A 183 10.58 -0.27 17.76
CA LEU A 183 10.64 -0.22 19.23
C LEU A 183 10.91 1.19 19.76
N LEU A 184 11.59 2.03 18.97
CA LEU A 184 11.89 3.42 19.38
C LEU A 184 10.63 4.28 19.46
N PHE A 185 9.56 3.92 18.78
CA PHE A 185 8.32 4.69 18.80
C PHE A 185 7.41 4.32 19.97
N ILE A 186 7.56 3.13 20.57
CA ILE A 186 6.70 2.65 21.65
C ILE A 186 6.76 3.58 22.88
N PRO A 187 7.92 3.99 23.41
CA PRO A 187 7.97 4.92 24.54
C PRO A 187 7.32 6.27 24.22
N GLY A 188 7.56 6.79 23.01
CA GLY A 188 6.95 8.04 22.56
C GLY A 188 5.42 7.96 22.52
N ILE A 189 4.86 6.87 22.01
CA ILE A 189 3.41 6.62 21.96
C ILE A 189 2.86 6.50 23.39
N PHE A 190 3.51 5.73 24.24
CA PHE A 190 3.09 5.55 25.64
C PHE A 190 3.02 6.87 26.42
N LEU A 191 4.00 7.76 26.22
CA LEU A 191 4.09 9.04 26.93
C LEU A 191 3.15 10.12 26.37
N THR A 192 2.86 10.09 25.05
CA THR A 192 2.14 11.18 24.38
C THR A 192 0.68 10.87 24.10
N MET A 193 0.33 9.58 23.95
CA MET A 193 -1.02 9.15 23.58
C MET A 193 -1.74 8.54 24.78
N LYS A 194 -2.88 9.12 25.12
CA LYS A 194 -3.83 8.52 26.07
C LYS A 194 -4.79 7.66 25.27
N GLU A 195 -5.24 6.53 25.84
CA GLU A 195 -6.31 5.78 25.24
C GLU A 195 -7.54 6.65 25.10
N PRO A 196 -8.09 6.84 23.88
CA PRO A 196 -9.33 7.59 23.73
C PRO A 196 -10.45 6.87 24.48
N GLU A 197 -11.23 7.60 25.28
CA GLU A 197 -12.42 7.03 25.91
C GLU A 197 -13.30 6.37 24.83
N GLN A 198 -13.61 5.11 25.04
CA GLN A 198 -14.58 4.41 24.20
C GLN A 198 -15.90 5.15 24.39
N ARG A 199 -16.33 5.91 23.39
CA ARG A 199 -17.70 6.36 23.34
C ARG A 199 -18.57 5.10 23.40
N THR A 200 -19.11 4.80 24.57
CA THR A 200 -20.19 3.84 24.71
C THR A 200 -21.25 4.18 23.67
N LYS A 201 -21.69 3.18 22.92
CA LYS A 201 -22.73 3.28 21.87
C LYS A 201 -24.10 3.65 22.43
N ASP A 202 -24.18 4.52 23.43
CA ASP A 202 -25.41 4.98 24.08
C ASP A 202 -25.91 6.35 23.60
N SER A 203 -25.32 6.93 22.59
CA SER A 203 -25.98 8.01 21.88
C SER A 203 -26.71 7.44 20.68
N GLY A 204 -28.00 7.26 20.85
CA GLY A 204 -28.97 6.86 19.84
C GLY A 204 -29.13 7.86 18.68
N GLU A 205 -28.00 8.20 18.04
CA GLU A 205 -27.92 8.97 16.81
C GLU A 205 -27.41 8.08 15.68
N THR A 206 -28.13 7.02 15.41
CA THR A 206 -28.00 6.34 14.12
C THR A 206 -29.37 5.92 13.60
N GLY A 207 -30.34 6.72 13.87
CA GLY A 207 -31.58 6.78 13.13
C GLY A 207 -31.57 7.93 12.13
N ALA A 208 -30.50 8.11 11.35
CA ALA A 208 -30.71 8.71 10.06
C ALA A 208 -31.61 7.71 9.32
N HIS A 209 -32.89 8.03 9.22
CA HIS A 209 -33.81 7.43 8.28
C HIS A 209 -33.17 7.60 6.89
N PHE A 210 -32.37 6.60 6.51
CA PHE A 210 -32.07 6.37 5.11
C PHE A 210 -33.40 5.89 4.54
N GLU A 211 -34.17 6.79 3.95
CA GLU A 211 -35.26 6.46 3.09
C GLU A 211 -34.77 5.31 2.20
N ASN A 212 -35.57 4.26 2.12
CA ASN A 212 -35.36 3.05 1.32
C ASN A 212 -35.45 3.42 -0.18
N GLU A 213 -34.52 4.23 -0.68
CA GLU A 213 -34.22 4.19 -2.08
C GLU A 213 -33.32 2.98 -2.33
N PRO A 214 -33.72 2.05 -3.18
CA PRO A 214 -32.85 1.00 -3.64
C PRO A 214 -31.75 1.65 -4.48
N ALA A 215 -30.72 2.19 -3.82
CA ALA A 215 -29.56 2.72 -4.48
C ALA A 215 -28.97 1.60 -5.33
N HIS A 216 -29.15 1.70 -6.63
CA HIS A 216 -28.66 0.73 -7.59
C HIS A 216 -27.13 0.70 -7.46
N ILE A 217 -26.61 -0.35 -6.81
CA ILE A 217 -25.17 -0.50 -6.60
C ILE A 217 -24.58 -0.80 -7.97
N PRO A 218 -23.67 0.03 -8.50
CA PRO A 218 -23.06 -0.23 -9.81
C PRO A 218 -21.98 -1.32 -9.67
N VAL A 219 -22.43 -2.57 -9.46
CA VAL A 219 -21.58 -3.74 -9.19
C VAL A 219 -20.50 -3.90 -10.26
N GLY A 220 -20.85 -3.63 -11.53
CA GLY A 220 -19.88 -3.69 -12.64
C GLY A 220 -18.77 -2.66 -12.52
N GLN A 221 -19.08 -1.41 -12.13
CA GLN A 221 -18.06 -0.39 -11.92
C GLN A 221 -17.18 -0.69 -10.71
N ILE A 222 -17.77 -1.10 -9.59
CA ILE A 222 -17.04 -1.51 -8.40
C ILE A 222 -16.12 -2.69 -8.74
N GLY A 223 -16.62 -3.71 -9.44
CA GLY A 223 -15.83 -4.85 -9.88
C GLY A 223 -14.63 -4.46 -10.76
N LEU A 224 -14.83 -3.54 -11.72
CA LEU A 224 -13.76 -3.03 -12.57
C LEU A 224 -12.71 -2.26 -11.75
N ILE A 225 -13.14 -1.40 -10.82
CA ILE A 225 -12.26 -0.64 -9.94
C ILE A 225 -11.42 -1.59 -9.06
N LEU A 226 -12.05 -2.61 -8.47
CA LEU A 226 -11.36 -3.61 -7.65
C LEU A 226 -10.36 -4.42 -8.49
N THR A 227 -10.72 -4.80 -9.72
CA THR A 227 -9.80 -5.47 -10.65
C THR A 227 -8.63 -4.56 -11.02
N GLY A 228 -8.85 -3.27 -11.22
CA GLY A 228 -7.77 -2.29 -11.43
C GLY A 228 -6.84 -2.18 -10.22
N LEU A 229 -7.38 -2.17 -8.99
CA LEU A 229 -6.61 -2.13 -7.75
C LEU A 229 -5.77 -3.41 -7.53
N PHE A 230 -6.33 -4.56 -7.86
CA PHE A 230 -5.56 -5.82 -7.91
C PHE A 230 -4.46 -5.74 -8.96
N GLY A 231 -4.78 -5.29 -10.17
CA GLY A 231 -3.84 -5.21 -11.29
C GLY A 231 -2.67 -4.26 -11.04
N VAL A 232 -2.92 -3.08 -10.46
CA VAL A 232 -1.83 -2.13 -10.16
C VAL A 232 -0.86 -2.71 -9.13
N MET A 233 -1.34 -3.44 -8.12
CA MET A 233 -0.48 -4.09 -7.13
C MET A 233 0.25 -5.31 -7.69
N LEU A 234 -0.41 -6.10 -8.53
CA LEU A 234 0.22 -7.19 -9.25
C LEU A 234 1.39 -6.68 -10.08
N MET A 235 1.16 -5.64 -10.89
CA MET A 235 2.18 -5.05 -11.76
C MET A 235 3.32 -4.42 -10.96
N PHE A 236 3.00 -3.63 -9.94
CA PHE A 236 4.02 -2.94 -9.16
C PHE A 236 4.94 -3.91 -8.43
N TYR A 237 4.38 -4.94 -7.76
CA TYR A 237 5.18 -5.86 -6.95
C TYR A 237 6.05 -6.83 -7.74
N MET A 238 5.87 -6.95 -9.07
CA MET A 238 6.83 -7.62 -9.93
C MET A 238 8.17 -6.88 -9.98
N VAL A 239 8.18 -5.55 -9.77
CA VAL A 239 9.42 -4.75 -9.74
C VAL A 239 10.29 -5.13 -8.51
N PRO A 240 9.86 -4.95 -7.24
CA PRO A 240 10.69 -5.26 -6.09
C PRO A 240 11.00 -6.75 -5.93
N THR A 241 10.20 -7.64 -6.52
CA THR A 241 10.43 -9.08 -6.41
C THR A 241 11.37 -9.64 -7.48
N LYS A 242 11.46 -9.03 -8.66
CA LYS A 242 12.21 -9.57 -9.81
C LYS A 242 13.30 -8.65 -10.36
N LEU A 243 13.23 -7.35 -10.15
CA LEU A 243 14.26 -6.42 -10.61
C LEU A 243 15.65 -6.70 -10.02
N PRO A 244 15.82 -7.04 -8.71
CA PRO A 244 17.14 -7.37 -8.17
C PRO A 244 17.80 -8.56 -8.86
N TYR A 245 17.04 -9.59 -9.24
CA TYR A 245 17.53 -10.74 -9.98
C TYR A 245 17.89 -10.37 -11.43
N LEU A 246 17.06 -9.58 -12.11
CA LEU A 246 17.34 -9.06 -13.46
C LEU A 246 18.67 -8.29 -13.48
N LEU A 247 18.91 -7.45 -12.47
CA LEU A 247 20.15 -6.68 -12.34
C LEU A 247 21.35 -7.56 -12.04
N GLN A 248 21.17 -8.61 -11.22
CA GLN A 248 22.21 -9.58 -10.94
C GLN A 248 22.61 -10.34 -12.21
N ASP A 249 21.67 -10.79 -13.02
CA ASP A 249 21.92 -11.46 -14.31
C ASP A 249 22.65 -10.54 -15.30
N ALA A 250 22.37 -9.22 -15.25
CA ALA A 250 23.10 -8.21 -16.02
C ALA A 250 24.50 -7.88 -15.46
N GLY A 251 24.98 -8.60 -14.43
CA GLY A 251 26.30 -8.41 -13.81
C GLY A 251 26.35 -7.24 -12.82
N ILE A 252 25.24 -6.61 -12.51
CA ILE A 252 25.15 -5.54 -11.51
C ILE A 252 24.91 -6.19 -10.15
N THR A 253 25.88 -6.15 -9.25
CA THR A 253 25.83 -6.85 -7.94
C THR A 253 25.65 -5.88 -6.75
N SER A 254 25.55 -4.57 -7.00
CA SER A 254 25.41 -3.57 -5.94
C SER A 254 24.00 -3.55 -5.37
N THR A 255 23.81 -4.10 -4.18
CA THR A 255 22.52 -4.10 -3.46
C THR A 255 22.07 -2.70 -3.05
N LEU A 256 23.01 -1.78 -2.80
CA LEU A 256 22.69 -0.37 -2.58
C LEU A 256 22.02 0.23 -3.82
N LEU A 257 22.57 -0.06 -5.02
CA LEU A 257 21.95 0.38 -6.27
C LEU A 257 20.56 -0.23 -6.46
N TYR A 258 20.35 -1.49 -6.07
CA TYR A 258 19.02 -2.11 -6.07
C TYR A 258 18.04 -1.29 -5.21
N GLY A 259 18.42 -0.95 -3.99
CA GLY A 259 17.60 -0.14 -3.09
C GLY A 259 17.26 1.23 -3.65
N VAL A 260 18.23 1.92 -4.25
CA VAL A 260 18.01 3.22 -4.90
C VAL A 260 17.03 3.09 -6.07
N LEU A 261 17.23 2.10 -6.95
CA LEU A 261 16.38 1.88 -8.12
C LEU A 261 14.95 1.51 -7.72
N LEU A 262 14.78 0.65 -6.71
CA LEU A 262 13.47 0.27 -6.19
C LEU A 262 12.74 1.45 -5.57
N GLY A 263 13.45 2.42 -4.98
CA GLY A 263 12.87 3.63 -4.42
C GLY A 263 12.36 4.64 -5.46
N VAL A 264 12.85 4.59 -6.71
CA VAL A 264 12.45 5.54 -7.78
C VAL A 264 10.94 5.55 -8.01
N PRO A 265 10.26 4.42 -8.24
CA PRO A 265 8.81 4.42 -8.48
C PRO A 265 8.02 5.01 -7.31
N GLY A 266 8.37 4.65 -6.07
CA GLY A 266 7.74 5.17 -4.86
C GLY A 266 7.88 6.68 -4.71
N PHE A 267 9.06 7.22 -4.99
CA PHE A 267 9.31 8.65 -4.96
C PHE A 267 8.51 9.40 -6.03
N VAL A 268 8.54 8.92 -7.27
CA VAL A 268 7.82 9.53 -8.40
C VAL A 268 6.30 9.46 -8.21
N GLN A 269 5.80 8.37 -7.64
CA GLN A 269 4.38 8.17 -7.29
C GLN A 269 3.82 9.33 -6.47
N VAL A 270 4.57 9.87 -5.51
CA VAL A 270 4.11 10.98 -4.66
C VAL A 270 3.74 12.21 -5.49
N PHE A 271 4.58 12.58 -6.44
CA PHE A 271 4.34 13.74 -7.31
C PHE A 271 3.18 13.50 -8.27
N SER A 272 3.08 12.29 -8.81
CA SER A 272 1.99 11.88 -9.69
C SER A 272 0.65 11.90 -8.95
N ALA A 273 0.60 11.35 -7.73
CA ALA A 273 -0.59 11.35 -6.89
C ALA A 273 -1.04 12.77 -6.52
N LEU A 274 -0.12 13.68 -6.18
CA LEU A 274 -0.43 15.09 -5.89
C LEU A 274 -0.98 15.84 -7.11
N SER A 275 -0.50 15.50 -8.31
CA SER A 275 -0.93 16.11 -9.57
C SER A 275 -2.29 15.59 -10.04
N SER A 276 -2.69 14.39 -9.61
CA SER A 276 -3.88 13.69 -10.08
C SER A 276 -5.18 14.47 -9.86
N GLY A 277 -5.30 15.19 -8.74
CA GLY A 277 -6.47 16.03 -8.44
C GLY A 277 -6.66 17.17 -9.46
N ARG A 278 -5.56 17.82 -9.89
CA ARG A 278 -5.61 18.85 -10.93
C ARG A 278 -5.91 18.24 -12.30
N LEU A 279 -5.31 17.11 -12.61
CA LEU A 279 -5.56 16.42 -13.87
C LEU A 279 -7.01 15.95 -14.00
N ASN A 280 -7.65 15.55 -12.91
CA ASN A 280 -9.06 15.13 -12.87
C ASN A 280 -10.05 16.28 -13.18
N THR A 281 -9.63 17.55 -13.11
CA THR A 281 -10.45 18.68 -13.57
C THR A 281 -10.48 18.82 -15.10
N ILE A 282 -9.50 18.24 -15.79
CA ILE A 282 -9.31 18.36 -17.25
C ILE A 282 -9.71 17.05 -17.96
N PHE A 283 -9.33 15.92 -17.37
CA PHE A 283 -9.52 14.59 -17.95
C PHE A 283 -10.52 13.76 -17.13
N SER A 284 -11.23 12.83 -17.78
CA SER A 284 -12.11 11.89 -17.09
C SER A 284 -11.29 10.89 -16.24
N LYS A 285 -11.91 10.35 -15.18
CA LYS A 285 -11.28 9.35 -14.32
C LYS A 285 -10.82 8.11 -15.08
N GLY A 286 -11.68 7.60 -15.98
CA GLY A 286 -11.33 6.47 -16.84
C GLY A 286 -10.12 6.75 -17.72
N ALA A 287 -10.00 7.96 -18.28
CA ALA A 287 -8.85 8.34 -19.09
C ALA A 287 -7.56 8.44 -18.25
N LEU A 288 -7.64 8.97 -17.02
CA LEU A 288 -6.49 9.05 -16.12
C LEU A 288 -6.03 7.68 -15.63
N VAL A 289 -6.96 6.78 -15.29
CA VAL A 289 -6.62 5.41 -14.89
C VAL A 289 -6.01 4.65 -16.07
N SER A 290 -6.60 4.77 -17.27
CA SER A 290 -6.06 4.16 -18.48
C SER A 290 -4.66 4.67 -18.81
N SER A 291 -4.44 6.00 -18.77
CA SER A 291 -3.10 6.57 -19.00
C SER A 291 -2.10 6.10 -17.96
N GLY A 292 -2.51 5.94 -16.70
CA GLY A 292 -1.68 5.41 -15.63
C GLY A 292 -1.25 3.96 -15.91
N PHE A 293 -2.16 3.08 -16.30
CA PHE A 293 -1.82 1.72 -16.71
C PHE A 293 -0.94 1.69 -17.96
N PHE A 294 -1.17 2.59 -18.91
CA PHE A 294 -0.31 2.72 -20.08
C PHE A 294 1.13 3.12 -19.69
N PHE A 295 1.31 4.09 -18.77
CA PHE A 295 2.65 4.44 -18.26
C PHE A 295 3.32 3.28 -17.54
N MET A 296 2.58 2.50 -16.73
CA MET A 296 3.13 1.30 -16.10
C MET A 296 3.51 0.23 -17.12
N ALA A 297 2.70 0.04 -18.15
CA ALA A 297 2.99 -0.89 -19.26
C ALA A 297 4.24 -0.48 -20.01
N ALA A 298 4.31 0.79 -20.43
CA ALA A 298 5.47 1.34 -21.13
C ALA A 298 6.75 1.24 -20.26
N GLY A 299 6.64 1.57 -18.97
CA GLY A 299 7.73 1.42 -18.02
C GLY A 299 8.23 -0.02 -17.92
N SER A 300 7.31 -0.99 -17.81
CA SER A 300 7.65 -2.42 -17.76
C SER A 300 8.30 -2.91 -19.05
N LEU A 301 7.80 -2.49 -20.21
CA LEU A 301 8.39 -2.85 -21.51
C LEU A 301 9.77 -2.23 -21.72
N VAL A 302 9.98 -1.00 -21.24
CA VAL A 302 11.31 -0.37 -21.22
C VAL A 302 12.25 -1.19 -20.34
N ILE A 303 11.86 -1.59 -19.14
CA ILE A 303 12.66 -2.44 -18.26
C ILE A 303 12.97 -3.79 -18.94
N ALA A 304 12.01 -4.38 -19.66
CA ALA A 304 12.18 -5.64 -20.36
C ALA A 304 13.17 -5.56 -21.53
N GLY A 305 13.27 -4.41 -22.22
CA GLY A 305 14.04 -4.27 -23.45
C GLY A 305 15.48 -3.74 -23.29
N VAL A 306 15.93 -3.45 -22.06
CA VAL A 306 17.11 -2.61 -21.86
C VAL A 306 18.25 -3.30 -21.13
N SER A 307 19.47 -3.04 -21.66
CA SER A 307 20.76 -3.35 -21.05
C SER A 307 21.43 -2.17 -20.34
N GLU A 308 20.94 -0.92 -20.55
CA GLU A 308 21.55 0.29 -20.02
C GLU A 308 20.78 0.88 -18.82
N LEU A 309 21.51 1.26 -17.76
CA LEU A 309 20.95 1.78 -16.51
C LEU A 309 20.07 3.03 -16.69
N THR A 310 20.41 3.90 -17.65
CA THR A 310 19.66 5.15 -17.91
C THR A 310 18.21 4.87 -18.33
N PHE A 311 18.03 3.95 -19.24
CA PHE A 311 16.68 3.57 -19.71
C PHE A 311 15.91 2.82 -18.63
N LEU A 312 16.60 1.99 -17.82
CA LEU A 312 15.99 1.30 -16.68
C LEU A 312 15.38 2.33 -15.71
N VAL A 313 16.13 3.40 -15.36
CA VAL A 313 15.61 4.49 -14.52
C VAL A 313 14.39 5.14 -15.18
N GLY A 314 14.43 5.38 -16.50
CA GLY A 314 13.28 5.89 -17.25
C GLY A 314 12.04 5.00 -17.14
N GLY A 315 12.21 3.67 -17.26
CA GLY A 315 11.14 2.69 -17.06
C GLY A 315 10.55 2.72 -15.64
N LEU A 316 11.39 2.85 -14.62
CA LEU A 316 10.96 2.96 -13.23
C LEU A 316 10.21 4.28 -12.95
N VAL A 317 10.65 5.38 -13.56
CA VAL A 317 9.93 6.68 -13.50
C VAL A 317 8.55 6.55 -14.11
N LEU A 318 8.42 5.96 -15.29
CA LEU A 318 7.12 5.73 -15.95
C LEU A 318 6.21 4.86 -15.06
N THR A 319 6.75 3.80 -14.46
CA THR A 319 6.00 2.95 -13.52
C THR A 319 5.49 3.77 -12.32
N GLY A 320 6.31 4.64 -11.74
CA GLY A 320 5.92 5.50 -10.63
C GLY A 320 4.83 6.53 -10.99
N ILE A 321 4.94 7.16 -12.18
CA ILE A 321 3.91 8.07 -12.71
C ILE A 321 2.58 7.32 -12.81
N GLY A 322 2.59 6.16 -13.45
CA GLY A 322 1.39 5.35 -13.66
C GLY A 322 0.75 4.90 -12.35
N MET A 323 1.55 4.39 -11.42
CA MET A 323 1.09 3.92 -10.11
C MET A 323 0.38 5.03 -9.32
N GLY A 324 0.96 6.25 -9.27
CA GLY A 324 0.37 7.37 -8.58
C GLY A 324 -0.98 7.80 -9.14
N LEU A 325 -1.12 7.84 -10.47
CA LEU A 325 -2.39 8.13 -11.14
C LEU A 325 -3.43 7.05 -10.85
N VAL A 326 -3.09 5.77 -11.08
CA VAL A 326 -4.04 4.66 -10.96
C VAL A 326 -4.59 4.55 -9.54
N ILE A 327 -3.72 4.47 -8.53
CA ILE A 327 -4.16 4.24 -7.14
C ILE A 327 -5.05 5.40 -6.67
N THR A 328 -4.59 6.64 -6.88
CA THR A 328 -5.33 7.81 -6.39
C THR A 328 -6.69 7.93 -7.07
N MET A 329 -6.74 7.73 -8.38
CA MET A 329 -7.99 7.82 -9.13
C MET A 329 -8.95 6.69 -8.80
N LEU A 330 -8.48 5.44 -8.69
CA LEU A 330 -9.35 4.29 -8.38
C LEU A 330 -9.93 4.37 -6.98
N ILE A 331 -9.14 4.77 -5.96
CA ILE A 331 -9.65 4.95 -4.59
C ILE A 331 -10.66 6.10 -4.53
N GLY A 332 -10.36 7.23 -5.18
CA GLY A 332 -11.29 8.34 -5.28
C GLY A 332 -12.59 7.94 -5.98
N TRP A 333 -12.49 7.22 -7.10
CA TRP A 333 -13.66 6.74 -7.85
C TRP A 333 -14.49 5.74 -7.04
N LEU A 334 -13.82 4.78 -6.36
CA LEU A 334 -14.50 3.84 -5.47
C LEU A 334 -15.30 4.53 -4.37
N SER A 335 -14.73 5.61 -3.78
CA SER A 335 -15.42 6.37 -2.73
C SER A 335 -16.65 7.11 -3.23
N GLU A 336 -16.69 7.55 -4.49
CA GLU A 336 -17.83 8.26 -5.07
C GLU A 336 -18.98 7.32 -5.50
N VAL A 337 -18.64 6.13 -6.04
CA VAL A 337 -19.66 5.17 -6.50
C VAL A 337 -20.23 4.31 -5.38
N THR A 338 -19.61 4.33 -4.19
CA THR A 338 -20.02 3.51 -3.06
C THR A 338 -21.02 4.27 -2.20
N PRO A 339 -22.25 3.74 -1.99
CA PRO A 339 -23.22 4.33 -1.05
C PRO A 339 -22.68 4.31 0.38
N PRO A 340 -22.95 5.34 1.23
CA PRO A 340 -22.37 5.46 2.57
C PRO A 340 -22.61 4.23 3.48
N HIS A 341 -23.79 3.60 3.39
CA HIS A 341 -24.14 2.41 4.18
C HIS A 341 -23.36 1.14 3.76
N ARG A 342 -22.67 1.15 2.62
CA ARG A 342 -21.85 0.03 2.10
C ARG A 342 -20.36 0.28 2.16
N TYR A 343 -19.91 1.44 2.63
CA TYR A 343 -18.48 1.77 2.71
C TYR A 343 -17.65 0.66 3.37
N GLY A 344 -18.11 0.12 4.50
CA GLY A 344 -17.34 -0.91 5.22
C GLY A 344 -17.08 -2.16 4.39
N ILE A 345 -18.09 -2.66 3.67
CA ILE A 345 -17.97 -3.87 2.85
C ILE A 345 -17.08 -3.59 1.62
N VAL A 346 -17.33 -2.49 0.90
CA VAL A 346 -16.63 -2.19 -0.36
C VAL A 346 -15.16 -1.86 -0.10
N PHE A 347 -14.84 -1.09 0.96
CA PHE A 347 -13.45 -0.82 1.32
C PHE A 347 -12.75 -2.01 1.98
N GLY A 348 -13.50 -2.93 2.58
CA GLY A 348 -12.99 -4.24 2.97
C GLY A 348 -12.55 -5.05 1.73
N LEU A 349 -13.40 -5.13 0.71
CA LEU A 349 -13.07 -5.77 -0.57
C LEU A 349 -11.89 -5.08 -1.27
N TYR A 350 -11.83 -3.75 -1.25
CA TYR A 350 -10.67 -3.00 -1.73
C TYR A 350 -9.37 -3.52 -1.12
N SER A 351 -9.30 -3.64 0.20
CA SER A 351 -8.10 -4.14 0.87
C SER A 351 -7.75 -5.56 0.44
N VAL A 352 -8.75 -6.43 0.30
CA VAL A 352 -8.54 -7.81 -0.18
C VAL A 352 -7.94 -7.82 -1.58
N PHE A 353 -8.54 -7.12 -2.54
CA PHE A 353 -8.06 -7.10 -3.93
C PHE A 353 -6.67 -6.46 -4.04
N PHE A 354 -6.44 -5.36 -3.33
CA PHE A 354 -5.17 -4.64 -3.31
C PHE A 354 -4.01 -5.51 -2.81
N PHE A 355 -4.13 -6.09 -1.63
CA PHE A 355 -3.08 -6.92 -1.05
C PHE A 355 -3.00 -8.31 -1.69
N MET A 356 -4.09 -8.83 -2.25
CA MET A 356 -4.06 -10.08 -3.02
C MET A 356 -3.27 -9.90 -4.32
N GLY A 357 -3.38 -8.75 -5.01
CA GLY A 357 -2.54 -8.43 -6.17
C GLY A 357 -1.04 -8.47 -5.82
N GLN A 358 -0.67 -7.90 -4.67
CA GLN A 358 0.69 -7.96 -4.14
C GLN A 358 1.14 -9.42 -3.87
N PHE A 359 0.31 -10.23 -3.22
CA PHE A 359 0.66 -11.62 -2.89
C PHE A 359 0.82 -12.46 -4.15
N VAL A 360 -0.11 -12.37 -5.08
CA VAL A 360 -0.14 -13.17 -6.32
C VAL A 360 1.03 -12.85 -7.25
N SER A 361 1.58 -11.62 -7.20
CA SER A 361 2.70 -11.21 -8.06
C SER A 361 3.91 -12.14 -7.97
N GLY A 362 4.21 -12.66 -6.78
CA GLY A 362 5.31 -13.60 -6.56
C GLY A 362 5.11 -14.95 -7.26
N PHE A 363 3.86 -15.42 -7.34
CA PHE A 363 3.52 -16.70 -7.95
C PHE A 363 3.38 -16.63 -9.47
N VAL A 364 2.89 -15.52 -10.01
CA VAL A 364 2.72 -15.33 -11.46
C VAL A 364 4.06 -15.21 -12.18
N ALA A 365 5.05 -14.62 -11.53
CA ALA A 365 6.36 -14.41 -12.15
C ALA A 365 7.15 -15.72 -12.35
N GLN A 366 7.05 -16.70 -11.45
CA GLN A 366 7.88 -17.89 -11.48
C GLN A 366 7.64 -18.79 -12.70
N PRO A 367 6.40 -19.16 -13.07
CA PRO A 367 6.16 -19.96 -14.26
C PRO A 367 6.66 -19.30 -15.56
N LEU A 368 6.63 -17.96 -15.63
CA LEU A 368 7.13 -17.22 -16.78
C LEU A 368 8.65 -17.35 -16.92
N ILE A 369 9.36 -17.32 -15.78
CA ILE A 369 10.81 -17.51 -15.75
C ILE A 369 11.17 -18.96 -16.08
N ASP A 370 10.48 -19.93 -15.49
CA ASP A 370 10.75 -21.37 -15.71
C ASP A 370 10.53 -21.76 -17.18
N MET A 371 9.58 -21.15 -17.88
CA MET A 371 9.30 -21.40 -19.30
C MET A 371 10.28 -20.68 -20.25
N SER A 372 10.76 -19.50 -19.89
CA SER A 372 11.57 -18.65 -20.80
C SER A 372 13.04 -18.63 -20.47
N GLY A 373 13.43 -19.02 -19.25
CA GLY A 373 14.79 -18.89 -18.72
C GLY A 373 15.23 -17.43 -18.51
N SER A 374 14.31 -16.45 -18.48
CA SER A 374 14.68 -15.03 -18.45
C SER A 374 13.72 -14.19 -17.61
N TYR A 375 14.29 -13.32 -16.77
CA TYR A 375 13.52 -12.32 -16.02
C TYR A 375 12.90 -11.23 -16.91
N HIS A 376 13.44 -10.98 -18.10
CA HIS A 376 12.86 -10.03 -19.08
C HIS A 376 11.41 -10.38 -19.43
N THR A 377 11.08 -11.66 -19.53
CA THR A 377 9.74 -12.15 -19.84
C THR A 377 8.69 -11.71 -18.81
N VAL A 378 9.08 -11.61 -17.53
CA VAL A 378 8.19 -11.11 -16.46
C VAL A 378 7.77 -9.66 -16.75
N PHE A 379 8.70 -8.82 -17.17
CA PHE A 379 8.41 -7.42 -17.46
C PHE A 379 7.65 -7.25 -18.79
N VAL A 380 7.87 -8.12 -19.78
CA VAL A 380 7.03 -8.16 -20.99
C VAL A 380 5.59 -8.53 -20.63
N PHE A 381 5.40 -9.59 -19.84
CA PHE A 381 4.07 -10.00 -19.37
C PHE A 381 3.40 -8.85 -18.59
N ASN A 382 4.15 -8.19 -17.70
CA ASN A 382 3.67 -7.04 -16.93
C ASN A 382 3.21 -5.90 -17.88
N GLY A 383 3.95 -5.64 -18.94
CA GLY A 383 3.57 -4.68 -19.99
C GLY A 383 2.26 -5.05 -20.68
N ILE A 384 2.09 -6.33 -21.03
CA ILE A 384 0.84 -6.83 -21.65
C ILE A 384 -0.35 -6.66 -20.71
N VAL A 385 -0.20 -7.06 -19.44
CA VAL A 385 -1.24 -6.87 -18.41
C VAL A 385 -1.65 -5.40 -18.31
N GLY A 386 -0.67 -4.48 -18.28
CA GLY A 386 -0.94 -3.04 -18.22
C GLY A 386 -1.69 -2.52 -19.45
N ILE A 387 -1.36 -2.99 -20.66
CA ILE A 387 -2.07 -2.62 -21.90
C ILE A 387 -3.52 -3.12 -21.85
N VAL A 388 -3.75 -4.38 -21.42
CA VAL A 388 -5.10 -4.95 -21.29
C VAL A 388 -5.95 -4.15 -20.30
N LEU A 389 -5.39 -3.81 -19.15
CA LEU A 389 -6.07 -2.98 -18.15
C LEU A 389 -6.33 -1.57 -18.67
N ALA A 390 -5.36 -0.94 -19.34
CA ALA A 390 -5.55 0.37 -19.95
C ALA A 390 -6.71 0.36 -20.94
N MET A 391 -6.79 -0.63 -21.83
CA MET A 391 -7.90 -0.78 -22.77
C MET A 391 -9.25 -0.99 -22.08
N ALA A 392 -9.30 -1.81 -21.02
CA ALA A 392 -10.53 -2.05 -20.26
C ALA A 392 -11.10 -0.73 -19.69
N PHE A 393 -10.24 0.14 -19.15
CA PHE A 393 -10.66 1.43 -18.60
C PHE A 393 -10.99 2.48 -19.66
N VAL A 394 -10.38 2.42 -20.86
CA VAL A 394 -10.82 3.24 -22.03
C VAL A 394 -12.23 2.84 -22.44
N CYS A 395 -12.49 1.55 -22.63
CA CYS A 395 -13.80 1.05 -23.04
C CYS A 395 -14.90 1.45 -22.05
N CYS A 396 -14.64 1.35 -20.74
CA CYS A 396 -15.57 1.78 -19.70
C CYS A 396 -15.83 3.30 -19.77
N GLY A 397 -14.79 4.12 -19.91
CA GLY A 397 -14.93 5.58 -20.00
C GLY A 397 -15.71 6.02 -21.25
N VAL A 398 -15.53 5.35 -22.36
CA VAL A 398 -16.31 5.60 -23.60
C VAL A 398 -17.78 5.21 -23.39
N TRP A 399 -18.04 4.08 -22.77
CA TRP A 399 -19.39 3.59 -22.50
C TRP A 399 -20.17 4.50 -21.55
N GLU A 400 -19.54 5.01 -20.47
CA GLU A 400 -20.14 6.00 -19.57
C GLU A 400 -20.50 7.31 -20.29
N ASN A 401 -19.63 7.77 -21.16
CA ASN A 401 -19.87 8.99 -21.94
C ASN A 401 -21.03 8.80 -22.96
N MET A 402 -21.18 7.61 -23.54
CA MET A 402 -22.31 7.30 -24.42
C MET A 402 -23.63 7.26 -23.65
N GLN A 403 -23.68 6.65 -22.47
CA GLN A 403 -24.90 6.64 -21.64
C GLN A 403 -25.32 8.03 -21.20
N LYS A 404 -24.39 8.92 -20.86
CA LYS A 404 -24.69 10.31 -20.52
C LYS A 404 -25.27 11.10 -21.72
N ARG A 405 -24.86 10.77 -22.94
CA ARG A 405 -25.39 11.40 -24.17
C ARG A 405 -26.79 10.89 -24.50
N THR A 406 -27.04 9.58 -24.42
CA THR A 406 -28.35 8.98 -24.69
C THR A 406 -29.41 9.34 -23.62
N GLY A 407 -29.03 9.45 -22.33
CA GLY A 407 -29.92 9.86 -21.25
C GLY A 407 -30.39 11.34 -21.37
N ARG A 408 -29.59 12.23 -21.97
CA ARG A 408 -30.01 13.63 -22.22
C ARG A 408 -31.07 13.76 -23.31
N HIS A 409 -31.16 12.84 -24.27
CA HIS A 409 -32.19 12.86 -25.30
C HIS A 409 -33.57 12.39 -24.82
N HIS A 410 -33.69 11.78 -23.65
CA HIS A 410 -34.97 11.35 -23.08
C HIS A 410 -35.57 12.35 -22.06
N THR A 411 -34.84 13.40 -21.68
CA THR A 411 -35.34 14.46 -20.77
C THR A 411 -35.78 15.73 -21.52
N ASP A 412 -35.47 15.86 -22.82
CA ASP A 412 -35.82 17.01 -23.67
C ASP A 412 -36.95 16.68 -24.69
N SER A 413 -37.61 15.53 -24.54
CA SER A 413 -38.83 15.14 -25.26
C SER A 413 -40.00 14.96 -24.30
#